data_1c6f2b71891407398be5e12dc216fecc
#
_entry.id   1c6f2b71891407398be5e12dc216fecc
#
_cell.length_a   1.000
_cell.length_b   1.000
_cell.length_c   1.000
_cell.angle_alpha   90.00
_cell.angle_beta   90.00
_cell.angle_gamma   90.00
#
_symmetry.space_group_name_H-M   'P 1'
#
loop_
_entity.id
_entity.type
_entity.pdbx_description
1 polymer ?
#
loop_
_entity_poly.entity_id
_entity_poly.type
_entity_poly.pdbx_seq_one_letter_code
_entity_poly.pdbx_strand_id
1 'polypeptide(L)'
;IRFRGVNRHEHDPRLGRVMTEERMLQDILLMKQGNVNAVRTSHYPNVSRWYELCDSLGLYVMDEANIEEHGLRGTLASASDWHAAFMDRAVRMAERDKNHPCIVVWSMGNESGYGPNFAAISAWLHDFDPTRPVHYEGAQGVNGCPDPETVDMISRFYTRVKQEYLNPGIPEGADEERAENARWERLLEIAERTNDVRPVLTSEYAHAMGNALGNFQEYWDEIYSHPRMLGGFIWDWVDQGLYKSLPGGGEMI
;
A
#
# COMPACT_ATOMS: atom_id res chain seq x y z
N ILE A 1 -1.26 14.77 -10.70
CA ILE A 1 -0.18 14.30 -9.81
C ILE A 1 -0.01 12.81 -10.06
N ARG A 2 1.24 12.32 -10.01
CA ARG A 2 1.54 10.89 -9.97
C ARG A 2 2.32 10.58 -8.70
N PHE A 3 1.99 9.47 -8.06
CA PHE A 3 2.69 8.98 -6.89
C PHE A 3 3.92 8.19 -7.31
N ARG A 4 5.09 8.75 -7.10
CA ARG A 4 6.37 8.04 -7.11
C ARG A 4 6.62 7.66 -5.66
N GLY A 5 5.92 6.62 -5.22
CA GLY A 5 5.80 6.26 -3.83
C GLY A 5 6.67 5.09 -3.41
N VAL A 6 6.80 4.96 -2.09
CA VAL A 6 7.37 3.81 -1.41
C VAL A 6 6.48 3.38 -0.26
N ASN A 7 6.43 2.10 0.01
CA ASN A 7 5.88 1.58 1.27
C ASN A 7 6.94 1.73 2.35
N ARG A 8 6.54 2.10 3.56
CA ARG A 8 7.47 2.30 4.67
C ARG A 8 6.96 1.68 5.94
N HIS A 9 7.77 0.78 6.51
CA HIS A 9 7.64 0.36 7.89
C HIS A 9 8.38 1.32 8.84
N GLU A 10 7.84 1.48 10.05
CA GLU A 10 8.60 2.06 11.15
C GLU A 10 9.61 1.01 11.63
N HIS A 11 10.87 1.17 11.23
CA HIS A 11 11.93 0.23 11.52
C HIS A 11 13.28 0.91 11.72
N ASP A 12 13.95 0.54 12.81
CA ASP A 12 15.34 0.88 13.07
C ASP A 12 16.11 -0.41 13.39
N PRO A 13 17.30 -0.64 12.82
CA PRO A 13 18.01 -1.90 12.98
C PRO A 13 18.51 -2.16 14.40
N ARG A 14 18.54 -1.14 15.27
CA ARG A 14 18.94 -1.28 16.68
C ARG A 14 17.77 -1.19 17.64
N LEU A 15 16.76 -0.37 17.33
CA LEU A 15 15.64 -0.06 18.20
C LEU A 15 14.33 -0.79 17.82
N GLY A 16 14.35 -1.54 16.71
CA GLY A 16 13.18 -2.24 16.21
C GLY A 16 12.10 -1.27 15.73
N ARG A 17 10.94 -1.27 16.37
CA ARG A 17 9.80 -0.41 16.03
C ARG A 17 9.86 1.00 16.64
N VAL A 18 10.90 1.32 17.39
CA VAL A 18 11.05 2.65 17.99
C VAL A 18 11.74 3.57 17.00
N MET A 19 11.04 4.60 16.56
CA MET A 19 11.54 5.59 15.60
C MET A 19 12.02 6.84 16.31
N THR A 20 13.23 7.26 15.99
CA THR A 20 13.74 8.58 16.39
C THR A 20 13.39 9.62 15.31
N GLU A 21 13.27 10.89 15.73
CA GLU A 21 13.08 11.99 14.79
C GLU A 21 14.20 12.07 13.74
N GLU A 22 15.42 11.85 14.17
CA GLU A 22 16.59 11.84 13.31
C GLU A 22 16.49 10.79 12.20
N ARG A 23 16.04 9.56 12.54
CA ARG A 23 15.81 8.50 11.55
C ARG A 23 14.68 8.86 10.58
N MET A 24 13.56 9.37 11.08
CA MET A 24 12.45 9.81 10.24
C MET A 24 12.86 10.92 9.27
N LEU A 25 13.62 11.89 9.76
CA LEU A 25 14.15 12.98 8.93
C LEU A 25 15.10 12.46 7.85
N GLN A 26 15.98 11.52 8.22
CA GLN A 26 16.89 10.87 7.27
C GLN A 26 16.11 10.16 6.15
N ASP A 27 15.07 9.37 6.50
CA ASP A 27 14.22 8.70 5.53
C ASP A 27 13.62 9.71 4.54
N ILE A 28 13.00 10.78 5.03
CA ILE A 28 12.36 11.79 4.18
C ILE A 28 13.37 12.47 3.25
N LEU A 29 14.54 12.83 3.76
CA LEU A 29 15.58 13.50 2.95
C LEU A 29 16.08 12.59 1.83
N LEU A 30 16.33 11.31 2.13
CA LEU A 30 16.74 10.32 1.14
C LEU A 30 15.64 10.06 0.11
N MET A 31 14.38 9.95 0.53
CA MET A 31 13.24 9.83 -0.38
C MET A 31 13.19 11.00 -1.36
N LYS A 32 13.31 12.22 -0.86
CA LYS A 32 13.32 13.42 -1.72
C LYS A 32 14.51 13.47 -2.67
N GLN A 33 15.69 13.06 -2.24
CA GLN A 33 16.88 12.94 -3.11
C GLN A 33 16.66 11.88 -4.20
N GLY A 34 15.97 10.79 -3.88
CA GLY A 34 15.56 9.74 -4.83
C GLY A 34 14.33 10.11 -5.68
N ASN A 35 13.85 11.37 -5.62
CA ASN A 35 12.67 11.82 -6.34
C ASN A 35 11.36 11.08 -5.95
N VAL A 36 11.32 10.49 -4.78
CA VAL A 36 10.10 9.95 -4.17
C VAL A 36 9.26 11.11 -3.64
N ASN A 37 7.97 11.11 -3.91
CA ASN A 37 7.06 12.17 -3.50
C ASN A 37 5.91 11.69 -2.61
N ALA A 38 5.78 10.39 -2.38
CA ALA A 38 4.69 9.80 -1.63
C ALA A 38 5.15 8.61 -0.77
N VAL A 39 4.48 8.40 0.35
CA VAL A 39 4.70 7.26 1.26
C VAL A 39 3.36 6.63 1.60
N ARG A 40 3.28 5.30 1.54
CA ARG A 40 2.21 4.54 2.20
C ARG A 40 2.72 4.06 3.55
N THR A 41 1.97 4.34 4.62
CA THR A 41 2.33 3.92 5.98
C THR A 41 1.95 2.46 6.19
N SER A 42 2.68 1.57 5.57
CA SER A 42 2.43 0.13 5.59
C SER A 42 2.84 -0.50 6.93
N HIS A 43 1.98 -1.22 7.66
CA HIS A 43 0.53 -1.35 7.43
C HIS A 43 -0.17 -0.88 8.71
N TYR A 44 0.10 0.34 9.12
CA TYR A 44 -0.42 0.95 10.35
C TYR A 44 -0.12 2.46 10.37
N PRO A 45 -0.91 3.25 11.09
CA PRO A 45 -0.62 4.66 11.30
C PRO A 45 0.73 4.83 12.01
N ASN A 46 1.57 5.70 11.47
CA ASN A 46 2.90 5.98 12.04
C ASN A 46 2.82 6.89 13.28
N VAL A 47 3.96 7.13 13.94
CA VAL A 47 4.03 8.10 15.04
C VAL A 47 3.68 9.51 14.54
N SER A 48 3.02 10.33 15.37
CA SER A 48 2.51 11.64 14.94
C SER A 48 3.59 12.56 14.38
N ARG A 49 4.81 12.47 14.90
CA ARG A 49 5.95 13.27 14.43
C ARG A 49 6.30 13.01 12.95
N TRP A 50 6.03 11.79 12.45
CA TRP A 50 6.21 11.48 11.03
C TRP A 50 5.37 12.39 10.13
N TYR A 51 4.09 12.56 10.45
CA TYR A 51 3.19 13.40 9.66
C TYR A 51 3.57 14.87 9.72
N GLU A 52 3.98 15.39 10.89
CA GLU A 52 4.46 16.76 11.03
C GLU A 52 5.70 17.01 10.16
N LEU A 53 6.60 16.04 10.06
CA LEU A 53 7.76 16.12 9.17
C LEU A 53 7.35 16.04 7.69
N CYS A 54 6.41 15.18 7.33
CA CYS A 54 5.86 15.10 5.98
C CYS A 54 5.15 16.39 5.58
N ASP A 55 4.36 17.01 6.49
CA ASP A 55 3.74 18.31 6.28
C ASP A 55 4.79 19.39 5.97
N SER A 56 5.84 19.43 6.77
CA SER A 56 6.89 20.45 6.67
C SER A 56 7.77 20.31 5.44
N LEU A 57 8.08 19.06 5.06
CA LEU A 57 9.04 18.73 4.00
C LEU A 57 8.36 18.39 2.65
N GLY A 58 7.04 18.29 2.62
CA GLY A 58 6.27 18.13 1.40
C GLY A 58 6.35 16.72 0.81
N LEU A 59 6.01 15.68 1.59
CA LEU A 59 5.70 14.34 1.10
C LEU A 59 4.20 14.10 1.18
N TYR A 60 3.62 13.51 0.16
CA TYR A 60 2.25 12.99 0.24
C TYR A 60 2.23 11.69 1.06
N VAL A 61 1.17 11.50 1.82
CA VAL A 61 0.98 10.30 2.64
C VAL A 61 -0.34 9.63 2.28
N MET A 62 -0.27 8.33 2.04
CA MET A 62 -1.40 7.41 2.11
C MET A 62 -1.36 6.79 3.49
N ASP A 63 -2.24 7.24 4.38
CA ASP A 63 -2.28 6.80 5.76
C ASP A 63 -3.13 5.55 5.90
N GLU A 64 -2.58 4.50 6.51
CA GLU A 64 -3.20 3.18 6.52
C GLU A 64 -3.58 2.71 7.91
N ALA A 65 -4.83 2.27 8.04
CA ALA A 65 -5.34 1.66 9.25
C ALA A 65 -4.68 0.29 9.50
N ASN A 66 -4.37 -0.01 10.75
CA ASN A 66 -3.72 -1.27 11.12
C ASN A 66 -4.68 -2.46 11.12
N ILE A 67 -5.20 -2.74 9.93
CA ILE A 67 -6.06 -3.90 9.66
C ILE A 67 -5.34 -4.80 8.66
N GLU A 68 -4.88 -5.95 9.16
CA GLU A 68 -4.28 -6.99 8.34
C GLU A 68 -4.62 -8.36 8.92
N GLU A 69 -5.18 -9.22 8.07
CA GLU A 69 -5.53 -10.60 8.43
C GLU A 69 -5.10 -11.60 7.34
N HIS A 70 -3.97 -11.35 6.68
CA HIS A 70 -3.49 -12.09 5.51
C HIS A 70 -3.62 -13.61 5.65
N GLY A 71 -3.26 -14.18 6.79
CA GLY A 71 -3.37 -15.62 7.05
C GLY A 71 -4.80 -16.17 7.14
N LEU A 72 -5.82 -15.33 7.33
CA LEU A 72 -7.23 -15.70 7.46
C LEU A 72 -8.08 -15.36 6.21
N ARG A 73 -7.49 -14.70 5.21
CA ARG A 73 -8.06 -14.48 3.87
C ARG A 73 -9.47 -13.90 3.85
N GLY A 74 -9.73 -12.87 4.64
CA GLY A 74 -11.01 -12.18 4.65
C GLY A 74 -12.08 -12.79 5.57
N THR A 75 -11.71 -13.76 6.38
CA THR A 75 -12.64 -14.35 7.37
C THR A 75 -13.13 -13.28 8.34
N LEU A 76 -12.23 -12.47 8.89
CA LEU A 76 -12.59 -11.44 9.88
C LEU A 76 -13.29 -10.24 9.21
N ALA A 77 -12.93 -9.93 7.95
CA ALA A 77 -13.60 -8.87 7.18
C ALA A 77 -15.11 -9.12 7.01
N SER A 78 -15.54 -10.38 7.07
CA SER A 78 -16.92 -10.81 6.95
C SER A 78 -17.59 -11.18 8.28
N ALA A 79 -16.84 -11.25 9.37
CA ALA A 79 -17.35 -11.65 10.67
C ALA A 79 -17.90 -10.45 11.45
N SER A 80 -19.20 -10.51 11.84
CA SER A 80 -19.87 -9.45 12.57
C SER A 80 -19.24 -9.16 13.94
N ASP A 81 -18.68 -10.15 14.60
CA ASP A 81 -18.04 -10.02 15.93
C ASP A 81 -16.77 -9.16 15.86
N TRP A 82 -16.18 -9.01 14.66
CA TRP A 82 -14.99 -8.18 14.43
C TRP A 82 -15.32 -6.76 13.97
N HIS A 83 -16.58 -6.46 13.69
CA HIS A 83 -17.00 -5.15 13.19
C HIS A 83 -16.48 -3.98 14.03
N ALA A 84 -16.66 -4.04 15.35
CA ALA A 84 -16.22 -2.98 16.25
C ALA A 84 -14.69 -2.80 16.22
N ALA A 85 -13.92 -3.88 16.09
CA ALA A 85 -12.47 -3.82 16.03
C ALA A 85 -11.96 -3.20 14.72
N PHE A 86 -12.63 -3.47 13.60
CA PHE A 86 -12.33 -2.84 12.32
C PHE A 86 -12.63 -1.34 12.34
N MET A 87 -13.83 -0.98 12.80
CA MET A 87 -14.24 0.43 12.91
C MET A 87 -13.33 1.22 13.83
N ASP A 88 -13.01 0.70 15.02
CA ASP A 88 -12.16 1.38 16.02
C ASP A 88 -10.79 1.77 15.42
N ARG A 89 -10.17 0.91 14.63
CA ARG A 89 -8.88 1.18 14.00
C ARG A 89 -8.94 2.32 12.99
N ALA A 90 -9.91 2.28 12.09
CA ALA A 90 -10.07 3.31 11.07
C ALA A 90 -10.48 4.67 11.68
N VAL A 91 -11.42 4.65 12.63
CA VAL A 91 -11.87 5.86 13.35
C VAL A 91 -10.72 6.52 14.09
N ARG A 92 -9.94 5.75 14.86
CA ARG A 92 -8.79 6.30 15.61
C ARG A 92 -7.73 6.88 14.70
N MET A 93 -7.42 6.24 13.58
CA MET A 93 -6.50 6.77 12.58
C MET A 93 -7.00 8.12 12.08
N ALA A 94 -8.19 8.16 11.48
CA ALA A 94 -8.70 9.36 10.86
C ALA A 94 -8.91 10.51 11.88
N GLU A 95 -9.44 10.23 13.08
CA GLU A 95 -9.63 11.23 14.12
C GLU A 95 -8.31 11.83 14.63
N ARG A 96 -7.27 11.01 14.74
CA ARG A 96 -5.95 11.48 15.17
C ARG A 96 -5.28 12.33 14.11
N ASP A 97 -5.37 11.90 12.83
CA ASP A 97 -4.47 12.37 11.78
C ASP A 97 -5.15 13.35 10.79
N LYS A 98 -6.45 13.59 10.91
CA LYS A 98 -7.26 14.45 10.01
C LYS A 98 -6.68 15.83 9.72
N ASN A 99 -5.91 16.40 10.64
CA ASN A 99 -5.36 17.75 10.51
C ASN A 99 -4.01 17.82 9.79
N HIS A 100 -3.49 16.68 9.30
CA HIS A 100 -2.24 16.65 8.54
C HIS A 100 -2.50 16.83 7.05
N PRO A 101 -2.10 17.97 6.43
CA PRO A 101 -2.29 18.22 5.00
C PRO A 101 -1.46 17.29 4.10
N CYS A 102 -0.40 16.66 4.60
CA CYS A 102 0.35 15.68 3.86
C CYS A 102 -0.47 14.41 3.54
N ILE A 103 -1.46 14.08 4.37
CA ILE A 103 -2.33 12.93 4.15
C ILE A 103 -3.31 13.28 3.03
N VAL A 104 -3.22 12.55 1.94
CA VAL A 104 -4.02 12.77 0.73
C VAL A 104 -4.93 11.59 0.38
N VAL A 105 -4.76 10.45 1.05
CA VAL A 105 -5.56 9.23 0.88
C VAL A 105 -5.70 8.53 2.22
N TRP A 106 -6.91 8.08 2.54
CA TRP A 106 -7.17 7.15 3.63
C TRP A 106 -7.15 5.72 3.11
N SER A 107 -6.28 4.89 3.66
CA SER A 107 -6.20 3.46 3.34
C SER A 107 -6.80 2.62 4.46
N MET A 108 -7.73 1.74 4.11
CA MET A 108 -8.52 1.01 5.10
C MET A 108 -7.79 -0.19 5.72
N GLY A 109 -6.69 -0.64 5.13
CA GLY A 109 -5.92 -1.79 5.62
C GLY A 109 -5.13 -2.47 4.52
N ASN A 110 -4.67 -3.68 4.80
CA ASN A 110 -3.83 -4.49 3.94
C ASN A 110 -4.24 -5.98 3.94
N GLU A 111 -4.22 -6.61 2.77
CA GLU A 111 -4.29 -8.07 2.52
C GLU A 111 -5.29 -8.85 3.38
N SER A 112 -6.45 -8.29 3.62
CA SER A 112 -7.47 -8.83 4.54
C SER A 112 -8.74 -9.30 3.81
N GLY A 113 -8.66 -9.57 2.51
CA GLY A 113 -9.83 -9.86 1.71
C GLY A 113 -10.81 -8.68 1.67
N TYR A 114 -12.05 -8.91 1.29
CA TYR A 114 -13.07 -7.87 1.28
C TYR A 114 -14.37 -8.38 1.88
N GLY A 115 -15.04 -7.55 2.67
CA GLY A 115 -16.30 -7.90 3.31
C GLY A 115 -17.03 -6.69 3.92
N PRO A 116 -18.19 -6.94 4.57
CA PRO A 116 -19.04 -5.88 5.13
C PRO A 116 -18.32 -4.93 6.10
N ASN A 117 -17.29 -5.40 6.82
CA ASN A 117 -16.56 -4.56 7.75
C ASN A 117 -15.77 -3.47 7.03
N PHE A 118 -15.18 -3.75 5.86
CA PHE A 118 -14.54 -2.73 5.02
C PHE A 118 -15.54 -1.78 4.37
N ALA A 119 -16.69 -2.28 3.94
CA ALA A 119 -17.76 -1.43 3.41
C ALA A 119 -18.25 -0.42 4.47
N ALA A 120 -18.35 -0.84 5.73
CA ALA A 120 -18.73 0.04 6.83
C ALA A 120 -17.66 1.11 7.11
N ILE A 121 -16.37 0.73 7.12
CA ILE A 121 -15.26 1.70 7.25
C ILE A 121 -15.31 2.73 6.14
N SER A 122 -15.46 2.28 4.89
CA SER A 122 -15.55 3.16 3.73
C SER A 122 -16.69 4.17 3.87
N ALA A 123 -17.89 3.70 4.20
CA ALA A 123 -19.04 4.58 4.38
C ALA A 123 -18.79 5.63 5.48
N TRP A 124 -18.18 5.23 6.58
CA TRP A 124 -17.84 6.15 7.66
C TRP A 124 -16.77 7.17 7.24
N LEU A 125 -15.71 6.74 6.55
CA LEU A 125 -14.65 7.64 6.08
C LEU A 125 -15.18 8.69 5.10
N HIS A 126 -16.04 8.30 4.16
CA HIS A 126 -16.66 9.23 3.22
C HIS A 126 -17.58 10.27 3.90
N ASP A 127 -18.28 9.86 4.97
CA ASP A 127 -19.11 10.79 5.77
C ASP A 127 -18.25 11.71 6.63
N PHE A 128 -17.20 11.16 7.24
CA PHE A 128 -16.30 11.89 8.14
C PHE A 128 -15.39 12.89 7.42
N ASP A 129 -14.81 12.49 6.29
CA ASP A 129 -13.90 13.32 5.49
C ASP A 129 -14.14 13.16 3.98
N PRO A 130 -15.11 13.86 3.43
CA PRO A 130 -15.42 13.81 1.99
C PRO A 130 -14.34 14.46 1.09
N THR A 131 -13.24 14.95 1.67
CA THR A 131 -12.19 15.66 0.92
C THR A 131 -11.05 14.75 0.49
N ARG A 132 -10.88 13.61 1.16
CA ARG A 132 -9.81 12.64 0.86
C ARG A 132 -10.39 11.34 0.34
N PRO A 133 -9.86 10.81 -0.78
CA PRO A 133 -10.30 9.54 -1.31
C PRO A 133 -9.92 8.37 -0.40
N VAL A 134 -10.73 7.31 -0.49
CA VAL A 134 -10.57 6.07 0.24
C VAL A 134 -9.94 5.01 -0.65
N HIS A 135 -8.93 4.35 -0.13
CA HIS A 135 -8.16 3.27 -0.77
C HIS A 135 -8.30 1.96 -0.01
N TYR A 136 -8.34 0.87 -0.74
CA TYR A 136 -8.08 -0.48 -0.24
C TYR A 136 -7.85 -1.44 -1.41
N GLU A 137 -6.71 -2.14 -1.42
CA GLU A 137 -6.36 -3.06 -2.52
C GLU A 137 -7.25 -4.32 -2.55
N GLY A 138 -7.71 -4.77 -1.37
CA GLY A 138 -8.58 -5.95 -1.25
C GLY A 138 -10.01 -5.73 -1.77
N ALA A 139 -10.42 -4.50 -2.07
CA ALA A 139 -11.72 -4.19 -2.68
C ALA A 139 -11.68 -4.54 -4.17
N GLN A 140 -11.69 -5.83 -4.46
CA GLN A 140 -11.57 -6.34 -5.83
C GLN A 140 -12.79 -7.19 -6.20
N GLY A 141 -13.24 -6.99 -7.44
CA GLY A 141 -14.30 -7.81 -8.02
C GLY A 141 -13.85 -9.26 -8.19
N VAL A 142 -14.76 -10.19 -7.95
CA VAL A 142 -14.54 -11.64 -8.11
C VAL A 142 -15.47 -12.18 -9.17
N ASN A 143 -15.04 -13.24 -9.86
CA ASN A 143 -15.87 -13.93 -10.87
C ASN A 143 -16.43 -13.00 -11.97
N GLY A 144 -15.63 -12.04 -12.42
CA GLY A 144 -16.02 -11.09 -13.48
C GLY A 144 -16.88 -9.91 -13.00
N CYS A 145 -17.16 -9.80 -11.71
CA CYS A 145 -17.81 -8.62 -11.15
C CYS A 145 -16.86 -7.42 -11.14
N PRO A 146 -17.37 -6.19 -11.28
CA PRO A 146 -16.57 -4.99 -11.12
C PRO A 146 -16.05 -4.84 -9.69
N ASP A 147 -14.97 -4.08 -9.53
CA ASP A 147 -14.47 -3.72 -8.21
C ASP A 147 -15.52 -2.91 -7.43
N PRO A 148 -15.69 -3.16 -6.12
CA PRO A 148 -16.67 -2.45 -5.31
C PRO A 148 -16.52 -0.92 -5.39
N GLU A 149 -17.64 -0.21 -5.39
CA GLU A 149 -17.68 1.26 -5.39
C GLU A 149 -17.33 1.90 -4.02
N THR A 150 -16.97 1.07 -3.05
CA THR A 150 -16.54 1.50 -1.71
C THR A 150 -15.14 2.11 -1.69
N VAL A 151 -14.41 2.06 -2.78
CA VAL A 151 -13.09 2.68 -2.93
C VAL A 151 -13.09 3.65 -4.11
N ASP A 152 -12.36 4.76 -3.95
CA ASP A 152 -12.28 5.83 -4.93
C ASP A 152 -11.19 5.62 -5.99
N MET A 153 -10.40 4.57 -5.84
CA MET A 153 -9.35 4.20 -6.77
C MET A 153 -9.24 2.69 -6.88
N ILE A 154 -8.87 2.22 -8.05
CA ILE A 154 -8.58 0.81 -8.29
C ILE A 154 -7.11 0.58 -7.92
N SER A 155 -6.88 -0.35 -7.02
CA SER A 155 -5.54 -0.70 -6.58
C SER A 155 -5.25 -2.18 -6.81
N ARG A 156 -3.99 -2.47 -7.15
CA ARG A 156 -3.49 -3.83 -7.28
C ARG A 156 -2.10 -3.94 -6.68
N PHE A 157 -1.74 -5.16 -6.31
CA PHE A 157 -0.38 -5.52 -5.91
C PHE A 157 0.29 -6.32 -7.02
N TYR A 158 1.56 -6.06 -7.26
CA TYR A 158 2.47 -6.86 -8.10
C TYR A 158 1.88 -7.24 -9.46
N THR A 159 1.17 -6.30 -10.08
CA THR A 159 0.63 -6.46 -11.43
C THR A 159 1.74 -6.68 -12.45
N ARG A 160 1.43 -7.33 -13.54
CA ARG A 160 2.38 -7.55 -14.63
C ARG A 160 2.47 -6.34 -15.54
N VAL A 161 3.65 -6.12 -16.08
CA VAL A 161 3.90 -5.11 -17.11
C VAL A 161 3.75 -5.74 -18.49
N LYS A 162 4.21 -6.99 -18.68
CA LYS A 162 4.13 -7.70 -19.96
C LYS A 162 3.77 -9.17 -19.74
N GLN A 163 2.95 -9.72 -20.65
CA GLN A 163 2.59 -11.14 -20.62
C GLN A 163 3.79 -12.09 -20.76
N GLU A 164 4.82 -11.69 -21.48
CA GLU A 164 6.03 -12.48 -21.71
C GLU A 164 6.87 -12.75 -20.44
N TYR A 165 6.54 -12.10 -19.32
CA TYR A 165 7.16 -12.38 -18.02
C TYR A 165 6.43 -13.45 -17.21
N LEU A 166 5.57 -14.22 -17.85
CA LEU A 166 5.01 -15.44 -17.30
C LEU A 166 6.11 -16.48 -17.08
N ASN A 167 6.03 -17.25 -15.99
CA ASN A 167 6.91 -18.40 -15.82
C ASN A 167 6.77 -19.34 -17.02
N PRO A 168 7.86 -19.57 -17.78
CA PRO A 168 7.78 -20.47 -18.93
C PRO A 168 7.40 -21.88 -18.47
N GLY A 169 6.27 -22.40 -18.96
CA GLY A 169 5.82 -23.75 -18.67
C GLY A 169 4.66 -23.86 -17.68
N ILE A 170 4.25 -22.77 -17.04
CA ILE A 170 3.02 -22.74 -16.25
C ILE A 170 1.93 -22.04 -17.09
N PRO A 171 0.78 -22.67 -17.34
CA PRO A 171 -0.28 -22.06 -18.11
C PRO A 171 -0.82 -20.78 -17.42
N GLU A 172 -1.15 -19.78 -18.21
CA GLU A 172 -1.83 -18.59 -17.71
C GLU A 172 -3.10 -18.96 -16.94
N GLY A 173 -3.24 -18.46 -15.71
CA GLY A 173 -4.37 -18.76 -14.84
C GLY A 173 -4.27 -20.08 -14.05
N ALA A 174 -3.14 -20.80 -14.13
CA ALA A 174 -2.92 -21.97 -13.28
C ALA A 174 -2.78 -21.55 -11.80
N ASP A 175 -3.38 -22.34 -10.90
CA ASP A 175 -3.40 -22.03 -9.46
C ASP A 175 -2.01 -22.00 -8.83
N GLU A 176 -1.04 -22.76 -9.39
CA GLU A 176 0.34 -22.80 -8.94
C GLU A 176 1.12 -21.49 -9.14
N GLU A 177 0.65 -20.62 -10.03
CA GLU A 177 1.29 -19.31 -10.25
C GLU A 177 0.70 -18.17 -9.40
N ARG A 178 -0.34 -18.42 -8.67
CA ARG A 178 -0.92 -17.40 -7.82
C ARG A 178 -0.08 -17.22 -6.56
N ALA A 179 0.89 -16.33 -6.61
CA ALA A 179 1.15 -15.53 -5.43
C ALA A 179 -0.20 -14.88 -5.05
N GLU A 180 -0.59 -14.94 -3.79
CA GLU A 180 -1.95 -14.55 -3.33
C GLU A 180 -2.41 -13.17 -3.84
N ASN A 181 -1.48 -12.31 -4.23
CA ASN A 181 -1.70 -10.94 -4.66
C ASN A 181 -1.24 -10.66 -6.10
N ALA A 182 -0.54 -11.58 -6.75
CA ALA A 182 -0.17 -11.42 -8.15
C ALA A 182 -1.37 -11.75 -9.04
N ARG A 183 -2.03 -10.73 -9.54
CA ARG A 183 -3.12 -10.92 -10.51
C ARG A 183 -2.56 -10.93 -11.93
N TRP A 184 -3.24 -11.70 -12.79
CA TRP A 184 -2.96 -11.80 -14.21
C TRP A 184 -3.22 -10.50 -14.98
N GLU A 185 -3.96 -9.57 -14.37
CA GLU A 185 -4.31 -8.29 -14.95
C GLU A 185 -3.10 -7.37 -15.03
N ARG A 186 -2.88 -6.78 -16.20
CA ARG A 186 -1.97 -5.66 -16.36
C ARG A 186 -2.62 -4.39 -15.86
N LEU A 187 -1.81 -3.53 -15.23
CA LEU A 187 -2.29 -2.25 -14.72
C LEU A 187 -2.86 -1.37 -15.85
N LEU A 188 -2.22 -1.40 -17.01
CA LEU A 188 -2.69 -0.67 -18.21
C LEU A 188 -4.05 -1.19 -18.69
N GLU A 189 -4.27 -2.48 -18.72
CA GLU A 189 -5.57 -3.07 -19.12
C GLU A 189 -6.71 -2.63 -18.20
N ILE A 190 -6.42 -2.50 -16.90
CA ILE A 190 -7.39 -1.96 -15.95
C ILE A 190 -7.67 -0.48 -16.24
N ALA A 191 -6.64 0.29 -16.53
CA ALA A 191 -6.76 1.71 -16.83
C ALA A 191 -7.52 1.98 -18.14
N GLU A 192 -7.45 1.07 -19.11
CA GLU A 192 -8.15 1.16 -20.40
C GLU A 192 -9.63 0.76 -20.34
N ARG A 193 -10.10 0.18 -19.24
CA ARG A 193 -11.53 -0.19 -19.08
C ARG A 193 -12.42 1.04 -19.19
N THR A 194 -13.45 0.95 -20.01
CA THR A 194 -14.38 2.06 -20.27
C THR A 194 -15.57 2.11 -19.31
N ASN A 195 -15.81 1.04 -18.58
CA ASN A 195 -16.90 0.91 -17.61
C ASN A 195 -16.55 1.36 -16.20
N ASP A 196 -15.32 1.78 -15.98
CA ASP A 196 -14.84 2.34 -14.71
C ASP A 196 -13.93 3.55 -15.01
N VAL A 197 -14.17 4.66 -14.34
CA VAL A 197 -13.43 5.91 -14.55
C VAL A 197 -12.49 6.23 -13.40
N ARG A 198 -12.48 5.42 -12.36
CA ARG A 198 -11.64 5.63 -11.19
C ARG A 198 -10.17 5.61 -11.57
N PRO A 199 -9.32 6.40 -10.89
CA PRO A 199 -7.87 6.31 -11.07
C PRO A 199 -7.35 4.93 -10.65
N VAL A 200 -6.24 4.54 -11.24
CA VAL A 200 -5.61 3.22 -11.07
C VAL A 200 -4.20 3.39 -10.52
N LEU A 201 -3.85 2.59 -9.52
CA LEU A 201 -2.49 2.57 -8.97
C LEU A 201 -2.06 1.15 -8.60
N THR A 202 -0.76 0.98 -8.41
CA THR A 202 -0.21 -0.21 -7.75
C THR A 202 0.32 0.17 -6.38
N SER A 203 -0.37 -0.23 -5.31
CA SER A 203 0.04 0.13 -3.95
C SER A 203 1.16 -0.74 -3.40
N GLU A 204 1.51 -1.83 -4.12
CA GLU A 204 2.78 -2.53 -3.96
C GLU A 204 3.27 -3.04 -5.32
N TYR A 205 4.54 -2.77 -5.63
CA TYR A 205 5.21 -3.30 -6.82
C TYR A 205 6.73 -3.32 -6.63
N ALA A 206 7.43 -3.96 -7.57
CA ALA A 206 8.89 -4.00 -7.61
C ALA A 206 9.51 -4.46 -6.30
N HIS A 207 8.98 -5.57 -5.73
CA HIS A 207 9.37 -6.15 -4.43
C HIS A 207 10.90 -6.13 -4.22
N ALA A 208 11.38 -5.14 -3.44
CA ALA A 208 12.79 -4.78 -3.33
C ALA A 208 13.51 -5.56 -2.21
N MET A 209 13.30 -6.86 -2.14
CA MET A 209 13.94 -7.76 -1.17
C MET A 209 14.75 -8.81 -1.92
N GLY A 210 16.05 -8.92 -1.62
CA GLY A 210 16.95 -9.80 -2.32
C GLY A 210 17.27 -9.33 -3.75
N ASN A 211 17.18 -10.20 -4.74
CA ASN A 211 17.42 -9.88 -6.16
C ASN A 211 16.16 -9.26 -6.80
N ALA A 212 16.03 -7.97 -6.71
CA ALA A 212 14.79 -7.26 -6.94
C ALA A 212 14.91 -6.03 -7.86
N LEU A 213 13.79 -5.31 -8.02
CA LEU A 213 13.56 -4.14 -8.85
C LEU A 213 13.62 -4.42 -10.37
N GLY A 214 13.27 -5.63 -10.78
CA GLY A 214 13.07 -5.94 -12.21
C GLY A 214 11.92 -5.14 -12.81
N ASN A 215 12.04 -4.81 -14.11
CA ASN A 215 11.00 -4.16 -14.91
C ASN A 215 10.55 -2.76 -14.42
N PHE A 216 11.38 -2.08 -13.63
CA PHE A 216 11.02 -0.78 -13.07
C PHE A 216 10.74 0.28 -14.15
N GLN A 217 11.55 0.29 -15.21
CA GLN A 217 11.36 1.20 -16.34
C GLN A 217 10.04 0.94 -17.06
N GLU A 218 9.72 -0.33 -17.30
CA GLU A 218 8.51 -0.74 -18.02
C GLU A 218 7.25 -0.37 -17.23
N TYR A 219 7.25 -0.50 -15.89
CA TYR A 219 6.15 0.00 -15.06
C TYR A 219 5.91 1.49 -15.30
N TRP A 220 6.98 2.29 -15.31
CA TRP A 220 6.84 3.73 -15.46
C TRP A 220 6.50 4.16 -16.88
N ASP A 221 6.94 3.42 -17.89
CA ASP A 221 6.52 3.63 -19.29
C ASP A 221 4.99 3.43 -19.41
N GLU A 222 4.42 2.38 -18.83
CA GLU A 222 2.97 2.19 -18.77
C GLU A 222 2.28 3.26 -17.95
N ILE A 223 2.75 3.58 -16.75
CA ILE A 223 2.17 4.59 -15.87
C ILE A 223 2.10 5.95 -16.56
N TYR A 224 3.12 6.33 -17.32
CA TYR A 224 3.10 7.59 -18.06
C TYR A 224 2.24 7.54 -19.31
N SER A 225 1.97 6.38 -19.87
CA SER A 225 1.19 6.22 -21.12
C SER A 225 -0.30 6.52 -20.93
N HIS A 226 -0.86 6.39 -19.72
CA HIS A 226 -2.30 6.50 -19.51
C HIS A 226 -2.66 7.50 -18.39
N PRO A 227 -3.63 8.43 -18.63
CA PRO A 227 -3.95 9.51 -17.68
C PRO A 227 -4.58 9.03 -16.38
N ARG A 228 -5.27 7.89 -16.37
CA ARG A 228 -5.87 7.30 -15.15
C ARG A 228 -4.84 6.66 -14.22
N MET A 229 -3.64 6.34 -14.70
CA MET A 229 -2.62 5.70 -13.88
C MET A 229 -1.95 6.72 -12.95
N LEU A 230 -2.17 6.56 -11.65
CA LEU A 230 -1.65 7.46 -10.61
C LEU A 230 -0.19 7.19 -10.23
N GLY A 231 0.35 6.04 -10.57
CA GLY A 231 1.68 5.62 -10.14
C GLY A 231 1.63 4.42 -9.21
N GLY A 232 2.53 4.39 -8.23
CA GLY A 232 2.57 3.26 -7.30
C GLY A 232 3.55 3.47 -6.15
N PHE A 233 3.58 2.47 -5.26
CA PHE A 233 4.42 2.46 -4.07
C PHE A 233 5.31 1.21 -4.10
N ILE A 234 6.62 1.41 -4.21
CA ILE A 234 7.61 0.32 -4.21
C ILE A 234 7.53 -0.42 -2.88
N TRP A 235 7.52 -1.73 -2.91
CA TRP A 235 7.74 -2.55 -1.73
C TRP A 235 9.23 -2.89 -1.61
N ASP A 236 9.99 -2.42 -0.64
CA ASP A 236 9.66 -1.35 0.30
C ASP A 236 10.89 -0.45 0.52
N TRP A 237 10.78 0.51 1.45
CA TRP A 237 11.76 1.59 1.58
C TRP A 237 13.12 1.11 2.08
N VAL A 238 13.15 0.28 3.12
CA VAL A 238 14.39 -0.26 3.71
C VAL A 238 14.18 -1.67 4.23
N ASP A 239 15.25 -2.46 4.24
CA ASP A 239 15.25 -3.79 4.86
C ASP A 239 14.96 -3.72 6.36
N GLN A 240 14.20 -4.69 6.89
CA GLN A 240 13.86 -4.76 8.31
C GLN A 240 14.80 -5.68 9.10
N GLY A 241 16.09 -5.65 8.79
CA GLY A 241 17.12 -6.37 9.53
C GLY A 241 17.31 -5.81 10.95
N LEU A 242 17.62 -6.67 11.90
CA LEU A 242 17.95 -6.30 13.28
C LEU A 242 19.36 -6.74 13.62
N TYR A 243 20.13 -5.83 14.22
CA TYR A 243 21.43 -6.19 14.77
C TYR A 243 21.29 -7.20 15.90
N LYS A 244 22.05 -8.26 15.81
CA LYS A 244 22.12 -9.32 16.81
C LYS A 244 23.56 -9.52 17.27
N SER A 245 23.78 -9.48 18.58
CA SER A 245 25.09 -9.81 19.16
C SER A 245 25.42 -11.29 18.97
N LEU A 246 26.65 -11.56 18.58
CA LEU A 246 27.16 -12.92 18.38
C LEU A 246 27.79 -13.46 19.66
N PRO A 247 27.67 -14.78 19.93
CA PRO A 247 28.46 -15.46 20.94
C PRO A 247 29.96 -15.28 20.62
N GLY A 248 30.73 -14.71 21.53
CA GLY A 248 32.16 -14.42 21.34
C GLY A 248 32.46 -12.99 20.88
N GLY A 249 31.49 -12.13 20.76
CA GLY A 249 31.63 -10.73 20.40
C GLY A 249 31.37 -10.46 18.90
N GLY A 250 31.10 -9.20 18.58
CA GLY A 250 30.67 -8.76 17.25
C GLY A 250 29.14 -8.71 17.11
N GLU A 251 28.68 -8.15 16.00
CA GLU A 251 27.28 -8.06 15.64
C GLU A 251 27.07 -8.55 14.21
N MET A 252 25.85 -9.04 13.92
CA MET A 252 25.35 -9.31 12.57
C MET A 252 23.98 -8.68 12.40
N ILE A 253 23.59 -8.38 11.15
CA ILE A 253 22.28 -7.88 10.76
C ILE A 253 21.56 -8.94 9.92
#